data_ab13d214a2eeda7c129512d1ba04a231
#
_entry.id   ab13d214a2eeda7c129512d1ba04a231
#
_cell.length_a   1.000
_cell.length_b   1.000
_cell.length_c   1.000
_cell.angle_alpha   90.00
_cell.angle_beta   90.00
_cell.angle_gamma   90.00
#
_symmetry.space_group_name_H-M   'P 1'
#
loop_
_entity.id
_entity.type
_entity.pdbx_description
1 polymer ?
#
loop_
_entity_poly.entity_id
_entity_poly.type
_entity_poly.pdbx_seq_one_letter_code
_entity_poly.pdbx_strand_id
1 'polypeptide(L)'
;NKKNSSSEENGKEKEEENGLKVTDLNAVTPDMRPNAWEENLQEAMNDTSWYEVVAIQSGIPRLMMEEKEWFFNYLREQIILRGNESSMNSLHEIKNYFANLTRQGSHVSSTTQVALKRFLKNRQEQQQCSPYETITNGIRTYDGHPIPAYAKPRPSAAHIWNPVTNEWTR
;
A
#
# COMPACT_ATOMS: atom_id res chain seq x y z
N ASN A 1 -17.16 -87.06 -0.85
CA ASN A 1 -18.29 -87.34 -1.74
C ASN A 1 -18.74 -86.05 -2.40
N LYS A 2 -18.34 -85.98 -3.66
CA LYS A 2 -19.22 -85.82 -4.85
C LYS A 2 -20.07 -84.53 -4.82
N LYS A 3 -20.09 -83.74 -5.76
CA LYS A 3 -19.96 -83.71 -7.21
C LYS A 3 -20.47 -82.34 -7.64
N ASN A 4 -19.79 -81.77 -8.58
CA ASN A 4 -20.25 -81.29 -9.88
C ASN A 4 -21.58 -80.49 -9.88
N SER A 5 -21.71 -79.38 -10.57
CA SER A 5 -21.51 -79.22 -12.02
C SER A 5 -21.86 -77.80 -12.40
N SER A 6 -21.07 -77.22 -13.24
CA SER A 6 -21.39 -76.50 -14.51
C SER A 6 -22.62 -75.58 -14.59
N SER A 7 -22.42 -74.41 -15.03
CA SER A 7 -22.71 -73.92 -16.38
C SER A 7 -23.05 -72.43 -16.39
N GLU A 8 -22.33 -71.74 -17.22
CA GLU A 8 -22.74 -70.79 -18.26
C GLU A 8 -23.25 -69.42 -17.86
N GLU A 9 -22.40 -68.51 -18.16
CA GLU A 9 -22.56 -67.50 -19.23
C GLU A 9 -23.81 -66.60 -19.10
N ASN A 10 -23.58 -65.34 -18.79
CA ASN A 10 -24.04 -64.26 -19.65
C ASN A 10 -23.38 -62.95 -19.31
N GLY A 11 -22.68 -62.42 -20.28
CA GLY A 11 -22.09 -61.10 -20.26
C GLY A 11 -23.16 -60.01 -20.18
N LYS A 12 -22.83 -59.03 -19.37
CA LYS A 12 -23.36 -57.68 -19.56
C LYS A 12 -22.21 -56.73 -19.29
N GLU A 13 -21.64 -56.29 -20.37
CA GLU A 13 -20.85 -55.07 -20.43
C GLU A 13 -21.68 -53.95 -19.83
N LYS A 14 -21.21 -53.43 -18.68
CA LYS A 14 -21.56 -52.11 -18.24
C LYS A 14 -20.39 -51.19 -18.62
N GLU A 15 -20.63 -50.43 -19.66
CA GLU A 15 -19.86 -49.22 -19.93
C GLU A 15 -19.80 -48.39 -18.66
N GLU A 16 -18.64 -48.37 -18.03
CA GLU A 16 -18.27 -47.31 -17.07
C GLU A 16 -18.02 -46.06 -17.89
N GLU A 17 -19.05 -45.24 -17.97
CA GLU A 17 -18.97 -43.86 -18.37
C GLU A 17 -18.04 -43.16 -17.38
N ASN A 18 -16.77 -43.05 -17.74
CA ASN A 18 -15.80 -42.20 -17.13
C ASN A 18 -16.23 -40.76 -17.30
N GLY A 19 -17.14 -40.33 -16.44
CA GLY A 19 -17.44 -38.92 -16.23
C GLY A 19 -16.18 -38.25 -15.71
N LEU A 20 -15.33 -37.81 -16.63
CA LEU A 20 -14.34 -36.78 -16.35
C LEU A 20 -15.12 -35.59 -15.74
N LYS A 21 -15.05 -35.50 -14.41
CA LYS A 21 -15.34 -34.25 -13.74
C LYS A 21 -14.40 -33.22 -14.34
N VAL A 22 -14.95 -32.41 -15.21
CA VAL A 22 -14.35 -31.16 -15.62
C VAL A 22 -14.24 -30.36 -14.31
N THR A 23 -13.10 -30.50 -13.65
CA THR A 23 -12.71 -29.57 -12.59
C THR A 23 -12.67 -28.20 -13.24
N ASP A 24 -13.52 -27.32 -12.74
CA ASP A 24 -13.55 -25.92 -13.11
C ASP A 24 -12.13 -25.36 -13.09
N LEU A 25 -11.53 -25.27 -14.27
CA LEU A 25 -10.22 -24.64 -14.49
C LEU A 25 -10.29 -23.11 -14.35
N ASN A 26 -11.45 -22.58 -13.95
CA ASN A 26 -11.66 -21.15 -13.74
C ASN A 26 -11.65 -20.70 -12.26
N ALA A 27 -11.38 -21.61 -11.33
CA ALA A 27 -11.00 -21.19 -10.00
C ALA A 27 -9.51 -20.78 -9.99
N VAL A 28 -9.17 -19.74 -10.77
CA VAL A 28 -7.94 -18.98 -10.56
C VAL A 28 -8.09 -18.38 -9.18
N THR A 29 -7.37 -18.96 -8.21
CA THR A 29 -7.29 -18.38 -6.88
C THR A 29 -6.85 -16.92 -7.04
N PRO A 30 -7.43 -15.96 -6.29
CA PRO A 30 -7.09 -14.54 -6.37
C PRO A 30 -5.59 -14.27 -6.29
N ASP A 31 -4.84 -15.23 -5.72
CA ASP A 31 -3.43 -15.15 -5.38
C ASP A 31 -2.45 -15.23 -6.56
N MET A 32 -2.92 -15.54 -7.77
CA MET A 32 -2.04 -15.67 -8.95
C MET A 32 -2.08 -14.50 -9.92
N ARG A 33 -2.86 -13.44 -9.61
CA ARG A 33 -2.92 -12.26 -10.48
C ARG A 33 -1.68 -11.38 -10.27
N PRO A 34 -0.98 -10.98 -11.34
CA PRO A 34 0.02 -9.90 -11.23
C PRO A 34 -0.66 -8.68 -10.60
N ASN A 35 -0.08 -8.12 -9.55
CA ASN A 35 -0.59 -6.98 -8.79
C ASN A 35 -1.76 -7.23 -7.82
N ALA A 36 -2.09 -8.48 -7.47
CA ALA A 36 -3.12 -8.78 -6.46
C ALA A 36 -2.85 -8.07 -5.12
N TRP A 37 -1.60 -7.88 -4.75
CA TRP A 37 -1.22 -7.15 -3.54
C TRP A 37 -1.57 -5.66 -3.59
N GLU A 38 -1.51 -5.00 -4.75
CA GLU A 38 -1.92 -3.59 -4.89
C GLU A 38 -3.44 -3.44 -4.77
N GLU A 39 -4.21 -4.39 -5.31
CA GLU A 39 -5.66 -4.45 -5.12
C GLU A 39 -6.01 -4.63 -3.64
N ASN A 40 -5.36 -5.56 -2.95
CA ASN A 40 -5.51 -5.79 -1.51
C ASN A 40 -5.13 -4.54 -0.68
N LEU A 41 -4.08 -3.83 -1.08
CA LEU A 41 -3.65 -2.59 -0.44
C LEU A 41 -4.72 -1.50 -0.58
N GLN A 42 -5.29 -1.35 -1.78
CA GLN A 42 -6.36 -0.39 -2.04
C GLN A 42 -7.64 -0.75 -1.26
N GLU A 43 -7.97 -2.04 -1.18
CA GLU A 43 -9.11 -2.51 -0.39
C GLU A 43 -8.91 -2.24 1.10
N ALA A 44 -7.71 -2.49 1.64
CA ALA A 44 -7.37 -2.15 3.02
C ALA A 44 -7.48 -0.64 3.28
N MET A 45 -7.04 0.19 2.34
CA MET A 45 -7.17 1.65 2.43
C MET A 45 -8.62 2.11 2.48
N ASN A 46 -9.52 1.42 1.79
CA ASN A 46 -10.95 1.75 1.74
C ASN A 46 -11.72 1.22 2.95
N ASP A 47 -11.17 0.27 3.73
CA ASP A 47 -11.80 -0.25 4.95
C ASP A 47 -11.61 0.72 6.13
N THR A 48 -12.49 1.72 6.19
CA THR A 48 -12.44 2.76 7.22
C THR A 48 -12.60 2.22 8.62
N SER A 49 -13.51 1.26 8.83
CA SER A 49 -13.79 0.69 10.16
C SER A 49 -12.58 -0.03 10.73
N TRP A 50 -11.91 -0.84 9.92
CA TRP A 50 -10.67 -1.49 10.30
C TRP A 50 -9.57 -0.47 10.58
N TYR A 51 -9.41 0.54 9.70
CA TYR A 51 -8.37 1.56 9.83
C TYR A 51 -8.49 2.37 11.11
N GLU A 52 -9.70 2.75 11.51
CA GLU A 52 -9.97 3.45 12.78
C GLU A 52 -9.50 2.63 13.99
N VAL A 53 -9.79 1.32 14.01
CA VAL A 53 -9.33 0.42 15.08
C VAL A 53 -7.81 0.39 15.17
N VAL A 54 -7.14 0.25 14.01
CA VAL A 54 -5.67 0.25 13.95
C VAL A 54 -5.08 1.60 14.38
N ALA A 55 -5.71 2.69 13.98
CA ALA A 55 -5.30 4.03 14.39
C ALA A 55 -5.35 4.20 15.93
N ILE A 56 -6.41 3.72 16.58
CA ILE A 56 -6.51 3.72 18.04
C ILE A 56 -5.38 2.91 18.66
N GLN A 57 -5.10 1.71 18.13
CA GLN A 57 -4.06 0.81 18.64
C GLN A 57 -2.62 1.33 18.43
N SER A 58 -2.43 2.27 17.53
CA SER A 58 -1.13 2.89 17.26
C SER A 58 -0.66 3.86 18.35
N GLY A 59 -1.57 4.36 19.18
CA GLY A 59 -1.31 5.42 20.15
C GLY A 59 -1.24 6.83 19.55
N ILE A 60 -1.43 6.98 18.24
CA ILE A 60 -1.41 8.26 17.51
C ILE A 60 -2.62 8.40 16.57
N PRO A 61 -3.86 8.14 17.06
CA PRO A 61 -5.03 8.01 16.20
C PRO A 61 -5.30 9.25 15.33
N ARG A 62 -5.21 10.45 15.92
CA ARG A 62 -5.43 11.70 15.18
C ARG A 62 -4.47 11.83 14.01
N LEU A 63 -3.18 11.60 14.25
CA LEU A 63 -2.16 11.75 13.23
C LEU A 63 -2.31 10.70 12.12
N MET A 64 -2.69 9.45 12.48
CA MET A 64 -3.00 8.43 11.49
C MET A 64 -4.20 8.82 10.60
N MET A 65 -5.24 9.40 11.18
CA MET A 65 -6.39 9.85 10.39
C MET A 65 -6.07 11.03 9.48
N GLU A 66 -5.25 11.98 9.95
CA GLU A 66 -4.82 13.15 9.16
C GLU A 66 -3.86 12.76 8.03
N GLU A 67 -2.99 11.77 8.25
CA GLU A 67 -1.93 11.37 7.31
C GLU A 67 -2.18 9.97 6.70
N LYS A 68 -3.42 9.57 6.53
CA LYS A 68 -3.81 8.23 6.04
C LYS A 68 -3.08 7.84 4.76
N GLU A 69 -3.07 8.71 3.76
CA GLU A 69 -2.40 8.47 2.48
C GLU A 69 -0.90 8.24 2.64
N TRP A 70 -0.25 9.01 3.51
CA TRP A 70 1.17 8.84 3.80
C TRP A 70 1.44 7.44 4.37
N PHE A 71 0.63 6.95 5.30
CA PHE A 71 0.81 5.63 5.89
C PHE A 71 0.69 4.51 4.87
N PHE A 72 -0.26 4.59 3.96
CA PHE A 72 -0.43 3.58 2.90
C PHE A 72 0.66 3.65 1.84
N ASN A 73 1.12 4.84 1.46
CA ASN A 73 2.28 5.01 0.58
C ASN A 73 3.56 4.46 1.22
N TYR A 74 3.76 4.73 2.51
CA TYR A 74 4.88 4.18 3.26
C TYR A 74 4.83 2.65 3.33
N LEU A 75 3.66 2.07 3.59
CA LEU A 75 3.46 0.62 3.56
C LEU A 75 3.82 0.04 2.18
N ARG A 76 3.34 0.66 1.12
CA ARG A 76 3.65 0.26 -0.27
C ARG A 76 5.15 0.25 -0.52
N GLU A 77 5.84 1.32 -0.14
CA GLU A 77 7.30 1.41 -0.25
C GLU A 77 8.01 0.31 0.55
N GLN A 78 7.56 0.02 1.77
CA GLN A 78 8.16 -1.03 2.59
C GLN A 78 7.97 -2.43 2.00
N ILE A 79 6.82 -2.72 1.39
CA ILE A 79 6.57 -3.99 0.69
C ILE A 79 7.55 -4.15 -0.47
N ILE A 80 7.67 -3.14 -1.32
CA ILE A 80 8.57 -3.15 -2.49
C ILE A 80 10.04 -3.24 -2.06
N LEU A 81 10.48 -2.41 -1.11
CA LEU A 81 11.87 -2.40 -0.63
C LEU A 81 12.34 -3.75 -0.07
N ARG A 82 11.42 -4.53 0.48
CA ARG A 82 11.71 -5.84 1.07
C ARG A 82 11.47 -7.01 0.12
N GLY A 83 10.95 -6.75 -1.08
CA GLY A 83 10.58 -7.79 -2.04
C GLY A 83 9.46 -8.70 -1.52
N ASN A 84 8.52 -8.14 -0.74
CA ASN A 84 7.46 -8.91 -0.07
C ASN A 84 6.15 -8.94 -0.87
N GLU A 85 6.12 -8.49 -2.11
CA GLU A 85 4.92 -8.41 -2.94
C GLU A 85 4.22 -9.77 -3.07
N SER A 86 5.01 -10.82 -3.27
CA SER A 86 4.50 -12.18 -3.36
C SER A 86 3.92 -12.74 -2.05
N SER A 87 4.26 -12.14 -0.92
CA SER A 87 3.75 -12.53 0.40
C SER A 87 2.48 -11.77 0.80
N MET A 88 2.09 -10.74 0.03
CA MET A 88 0.92 -9.90 0.29
C MET A 88 -0.30 -10.33 -0.55
N ASN A 89 -0.53 -11.65 -0.64
CA ASN A 89 -1.50 -12.25 -1.55
C ASN A 89 -2.95 -12.13 -1.08
N SER A 90 -3.18 -11.71 0.16
CA SER A 90 -4.51 -11.54 0.72
C SER A 90 -4.65 -10.20 1.44
N LEU A 91 -5.89 -9.72 1.51
CA LEU A 91 -6.25 -8.55 2.31
C LEU A 91 -5.82 -8.70 3.78
N HIS A 92 -5.92 -9.92 4.32
CA HIS A 92 -5.53 -10.22 5.70
C HIS A 92 -4.03 -10.00 5.93
N GLU A 93 -3.17 -10.43 5.01
CA GLU A 93 -1.71 -10.24 5.10
C GLU A 93 -1.34 -8.76 5.05
N ILE A 94 -1.94 -7.99 4.13
CA ILE A 94 -1.78 -6.54 4.04
C ILE A 94 -2.18 -5.87 5.37
N LYS A 95 -3.35 -6.21 5.89
CA LYS A 95 -3.86 -5.65 7.15
C LYS A 95 -2.97 -6.00 8.35
N ASN A 96 -2.49 -7.22 8.43
CA ASN A 96 -1.56 -7.65 9.49
C ASN A 96 -0.21 -6.94 9.39
N TYR A 97 0.33 -6.81 8.18
CA TYR A 97 1.59 -6.11 7.97
C TYR A 97 1.46 -4.64 8.36
N PHE A 98 0.39 -3.97 7.95
CA PHE A 98 0.10 -2.59 8.34
C PHE A 98 -0.05 -2.43 9.85
N ALA A 99 -0.82 -3.29 10.50
CA ALA A 99 -0.99 -3.26 11.96
C ALA A 99 0.36 -3.41 12.69
N ASN A 100 1.27 -4.25 12.19
CA ASN A 100 2.61 -4.40 12.76
C ASN A 100 3.48 -3.16 12.55
N LEU A 101 3.36 -2.46 11.41
CA LEU A 101 4.07 -1.21 11.14
C LEU A 101 3.66 -0.08 12.10
N THR A 102 2.42 -0.11 12.57
CA THR A 102 1.82 1.01 13.32
C THR A 102 1.60 0.71 14.80
N ARG A 103 1.57 -0.57 15.22
CA ARG A 103 1.29 -0.97 16.62
C ARG A 103 2.23 -0.29 17.61
N GLN A 104 1.66 0.37 18.60
CA GLN A 104 2.42 1.03 19.66
C GLN A 104 3.38 0.05 20.36
N GLY A 105 4.63 0.50 20.57
CA GLY A 105 5.66 -0.27 21.28
C GLY A 105 6.39 -1.32 20.44
N SER A 106 6.04 -1.54 19.17
CA SER A 106 6.82 -2.39 18.28
C SER A 106 8.06 -1.65 17.77
N HIS A 107 9.16 -2.38 17.55
CA HIS A 107 10.38 -1.81 16.97
C HIS A 107 10.12 -1.22 15.57
N VAL A 108 9.29 -1.88 14.77
CA VAL A 108 8.93 -1.43 13.42
C VAL A 108 8.12 -0.14 13.46
N SER A 109 7.20 -0.01 14.42
CA SER A 109 6.42 1.20 14.64
C SER A 109 7.31 2.39 15.00
N SER A 110 8.36 2.18 15.78
CA SER A 110 9.33 3.24 16.09
C SER A 110 9.99 3.79 14.83
N THR A 111 10.39 2.92 13.91
CA THR A 111 10.97 3.31 12.62
C THR A 111 9.96 4.07 11.76
N THR A 112 8.71 3.61 11.72
CA THR A 112 7.61 4.27 11.00
C THR A 112 7.36 5.69 11.56
N GLN A 113 7.34 5.85 12.88
CA GLN A 113 7.17 7.16 13.51
C GLN A 113 8.34 8.12 13.23
N VAL A 114 9.57 7.62 13.17
CA VAL A 114 10.73 8.43 12.78
C VAL A 114 10.59 8.91 11.33
N ALA A 115 10.19 8.03 10.42
CA ALA A 115 9.94 8.39 9.02
C ALA A 115 8.82 9.43 8.89
N LEU A 116 7.72 9.27 9.63
CA LEU A 116 6.62 10.22 9.67
C LEU A 116 7.05 11.58 10.19
N LYS A 117 7.77 11.62 11.30
CA LYS A 117 8.29 12.88 11.86
C LYS A 117 9.17 13.63 10.87
N ARG A 118 10.03 12.90 10.15
CA ARG A 118 10.88 13.48 9.11
C ARG A 118 10.04 14.04 7.95
N PHE A 119 9.03 13.32 7.51
CA PHE A 119 8.11 13.78 6.47
C PHE A 119 7.38 15.06 6.89
N LEU A 120 6.80 15.09 8.10
CA LEU A 120 6.09 16.25 8.62
C LEU A 120 7.00 17.47 8.77
N LYS A 121 8.23 17.27 9.24
CA LYS A 121 9.23 18.33 9.33
C LYS A 121 9.57 18.88 7.96
N ASN A 122 9.84 18.04 6.98
CA ASN A 122 10.15 18.47 5.62
C ASN A 122 8.98 19.25 5.01
N ARG A 123 7.72 18.77 5.20
CA ARG A 123 6.51 19.45 4.75
C ARG A 123 6.36 20.83 5.40
N GLN A 124 6.62 20.93 6.71
CA GLN A 124 6.58 22.21 7.44
C GLN A 124 7.66 23.17 6.92
N GLU A 125 8.89 22.70 6.69
CA GLU A 125 9.96 23.49 6.12
C GLU A 125 9.64 23.99 4.71
N GLN A 126 8.97 23.16 3.89
CA GLN A 126 8.51 23.54 2.56
C GLN A 126 7.34 24.54 2.58
N GLN A 127 6.50 24.49 3.62
CA GLN A 127 5.38 25.43 3.81
C GLN A 127 5.78 26.74 4.47
N GLN A 128 6.98 26.84 5.03
CA GLN A 128 7.47 28.11 5.56
C GLN A 128 7.70 29.09 4.42
N CYS A 129 6.75 30.01 4.28
CA CYS A 129 6.89 31.14 3.40
C CYS A 129 7.94 32.10 3.98
N SER A 130 8.98 32.45 3.20
CA SER A 130 9.90 33.47 3.64
C SER A 130 9.24 34.85 3.63
N PRO A 131 9.79 35.86 4.35
CA PRO A 131 9.28 37.25 4.28
C PRO A 131 9.29 37.84 2.86
N TYR A 132 9.98 37.21 1.94
CA TYR A 132 10.14 37.64 0.53
C TYR A 132 9.27 36.84 -0.44
N GLU A 133 8.30 36.11 0.08
CA GLU A 133 7.34 35.31 -0.66
C GLU A 133 5.92 35.64 -0.23
N THR A 134 4.97 35.36 -1.10
CA THR A 134 3.55 35.45 -0.83
C THR A 134 2.87 34.11 -1.14
N ILE A 135 1.77 33.81 -0.47
CA ILE A 135 0.92 32.65 -0.80
C ILE A 135 -0.28 33.17 -1.57
N THR A 136 -0.40 32.75 -2.83
CA THR A 136 -1.52 33.05 -3.69
C THR A 136 -2.23 31.75 -4.05
N ASN A 137 -3.50 31.59 -3.67
CA ASN A 137 -4.28 30.36 -3.91
C ASN A 137 -3.58 29.07 -3.43
N GLY A 138 -2.91 29.14 -2.27
CA GLY A 138 -2.20 27.98 -1.70
C GLY A 138 -0.83 27.67 -2.34
N ILE A 139 -0.39 28.49 -3.30
CA ILE A 139 0.90 28.34 -3.98
C ILE A 139 1.84 29.46 -3.51
N ARG A 140 3.07 29.12 -3.15
CA ARG A 140 4.13 30.08 -2.85
C ARG A 140 4.49 30.84 -4.13
N THR A 141 4.58 32.16 -4.06
CA THR A 141 4.92 33.01 -5.19
C THR A 141 5.91 34.08 -4.75
N TYR A 142 6.73 34.59 -5.68
CA TYR A 142 7.53 35.78 -5.52
C TYR A 142 7.37 36.70 -6.75
N ASP A 143 7.13 37.95 -6.54
CA ASP A 143 6.93 38.92 -7.62
C ASP A 143 5.93 38.43 -8.70
N GLY A 144 4.88 37.68 -8.27
CA GLY A 144 3.86 37.08 -9.15
C GLY A 144 4.28 35.76 -9.83
N HIS A 145 5.50 35.28 -9.63
CA HIS A 145 5.98 34.03 -10.19
C HIS A 145 5.79 32.86 -9.22
N PRO A 146 5.23 31.73 -9.63
CA PRO A 146 5.06 30.57 -8.78
C PRO A 146 6.41 29.94 -8.39
N ILE A 147 6.53 29.53 -7.14
CA ILE A 147 7.69 28.83 -6.58
C ILE A 147 7.37 27.34 -6.53
N PRO A 148 8.22 26.45 -7.04
CA PRO A 148 8.02 25.01 -6.89
C PRO A 148 7.91 24.62 -5.42
N ALA A 149 7.04 23.64 -5.12
CA ALA A 149 6.80 23.17 -3.76
C ALA A 149 8.06 22.66 -3.04
N TYR A 150 9.00 22.10 -3.82
CA TYR A 150 10.29 21.59 -3.31
C TYR A 150 11.36 22.68 -3.12
N ALA A 151 11.13 23.90 -3.59
CA ALA A 151 12.08 24.97 -3.48
C ALA A 151 12.26 25.40 -2.03
N LYS A 152 13.50 25.61 -1.61
CA LYS A 152 13.82 26.22 -0.31
C LYS A 152 13.20 27.62 -0.21
N PRO A 153 12.94 28.14 1.00
CA PRO A 153 12.47 29.50 1.16
C PRO A 153 13.42 30.50 0.46
N ARG A 154 12.84 31.55 -0.14
CA ARG A 154 13.60 32.62 -0.84
C ARG A 154 14.52 33.32 0.17
N PRO A 155 15.83 33.35 -0.04
CA PRO A 155 16.77 33.89 0.95
C PRO A 155 16.67 35.42 1.14
N SER A 156 16.37 36.15 0.05
CA SER A 156 16.17 37.61 0.09
C SER A 156 15.38 38.10 -1.13
N ALA A 157 14.93 39.36 -1.11
CA ALA A 157 14.24 39.96 -2.25
C ALA A 157 15.07 40.01 -3.54
N ALA A 158 16.39 39.97 -3.44
CA ALA A 158 17.30 39.99 -4.60
C ALA A 158 17.47 38.62 -5.28
N HIS A 159 16.93 37.53 -4.71
CA HIS A 159 17.07 36.20 -5.31
C HIS A 159 15.94 35.88 -6.27
N ILE A 160 16.29 35.33 -7.41
CA ILE A 160 15.40 34.87 -8.48
C ILE A 160 15.52 33.36 -8.58
N TRP A 161 14.40 32.67 -8.74
CA TRP A 161 14.39 31.22 -8.93
C TRP A 161 14.92 30.85 -10.31
N ASN A 162 15.96 30.00 -10.35
CA ASN A 162 16.49 29.44 -11.58
C ASN A 162 15.91 28.02 -11.79
N PRO A 163 15.01 27.80 -12.75
CA PRO A 163 14.40 26.50 -12.99
C PRO A 163 15.36 25.48 -13.60
N VAL A 164 16.50 25.90 -14.15
CA VAL A 164 17.50 25.01 -14.73
C VAL A 164 18.37 24.37 -13.65
N THR A 165 18.82 25.18 -12.69
CA THR A 165 19.66 24.70 -11.59
C THR A 165 18.85 24.25 -10.38
N ASN A 166 17.55 24.56 -10.33
CA ASN A 166 16.66 24.36 -9.18
C ASN A 166 17.18 25.05 -7.91
N GLU A 167 17.72 26.24 -8.05
CA GLU A 167 18.29 27.02 -6.95
C GLU A 167 17.92 28.50 -7.06
N TRP A 168 18.02 29.20 -5.91
CA TRP A 168 17.92 30.65 -5.86
C TRP A 168 19.25 31.27 -6.30
N THR A 169 19.24 32.14 -7.29
CA THR A 169 20.40 32.88 -7.78
C THR A 169 20.21 34.39 -7.54
N ARG A 170 21.28 35.10 -7.37
CA ARG A 170 21.26 36.58 -7.30
C ARG A 170 21.38 37.18 -8.69
#